data_8bdf63e07d2f9d4ad2b7ab8a0bad8465
#
_entry.id   8bdf63e07d2f9d4ad2b7ab8a0bad8465
#
_cell.length_a   1.000
_cell.length_b   1.000
_cell.length_c   1.000
_cell.angle_alpha   90.00
_cell.angle_beta   90.00
_cell.angle_gamma   90.00
#
_symmetry.space_group_name_H-M   'P 1'
#
loop_
_entity.id
_entity.type
_entity.pdbx_description
1 polymer ?
#
loop_
_entity_poly.entity_id
_entity_poly.type
_entity_poly.pdbx_seq_one_letter_code
_entity_poly.pdbx_strand_id
1 'polypeptide(L)'
;MVGPEALSSRDNQSLGKVPPHSLEAEEALLGSALLSRDAVTRLMEEVKPADFYSPSNQSVFEAMKGLFDTGNPIDTVTVSELIFKDTKNSSVNASYIARLVENVPSSANFERYIEIVLEHSHRRKLLKASGRIELLAMAMDKEIHSVLDEAEQTIFTASDDAIGDGLVGVNDVLESAIERVEEIENRGTGLSGLPTYFSDLDYYLSGLQEGNLAVLASRPSMGKSSLALNIATNVAKDGKIAAFFSLEMTKEELVQRVLFSEAKVTSGDARKGQLGPEKWSRVVEAASKVNNLPLYFDDAPVITVTDIRANSRRLKSSKGLDLILVDFLQLMQSSSGDIRLQDIAEISRNLKNLARELKVPIFALSQLNRAAEAREDKRPRLGDLRESGAIEQDADIVMMLYRDDYYNPGTETPGVAEVNIVKNRSGQTGKVDLFFSKEFTQFSNYAKQDQQ
;
A
#
# COMPACT_ATOMS: atom_id res chain seq x y z
N MET A 1 51.14 3.34 -11.62
CA MET A 1 50.66 4.60 -12.20
C MET A 1 49.90 4.22 -13.49
N VAL A 2 48.61 4.15 -13.44
CA VAL A 2 47.75 4.00 -14.63
C VAL A 2 46.87 5.24 -14.60
N GLY A 3 46.91 6.04 -15.64
CA GLY A 3 46.35 7.38 -15.74
C GLY A 3 44.84 7.43 -15.87
N PRO A 4 44.18 8.55 -15.60
CA PRO A 4 42.73 8.76 -15.52
C PRO A 4 42.14 9.21 -16.86
N GLU A 5 42.35 8.46 -17.95
CA GLU A 5 41.84 8.85 -19.29
C GLU A 5 40.78 7.89 -19.90
N ALA A 6 40.26 6.93 -19.13
CA ALA A 6 39.37 5.89 -19.72
C ALA A 6 37.87 6.09 -19.37
N LEU A 7 37.44 7.17 -18.72
CA LEU A 7 36.04 7.38 -18.30
C LEU A 7 35.28 8.51 -19.02
N SER A 8 35.96 9.28 -19.92
CA SER A 8 35.32 10.46 -20.53
C SER A 8 34.68 10.24 -21.91
N SER A 9 34.71 9.04 -22.45
CA SER A 9 34.23 8.79 -23.85
C SER A 9 32.91 8.02 -23.95
N ARG A 10 32.26 7.68 -22.83
CA ARG A 10 30.95 6.98 -22.85
C ARG A 10 29.72 7.86 -22.64
N ASP A 11 29.88 9.07 -22.12
CA ASP A 11 28.72 9.91 -21.74
C ASP A 11 28.16 10.82 -22.85
N ASN A 12 28.80 10.87 -24.02
CA ASN A 12 28.36 11.75 -25.12
C ASN A 12 27.64 11.03 -26.27
N GLN A 13 27.15 9.79 -26.10
CA GLN A 13 26.45 9.03 -27.12
C GLN A 13 24.92 8.94 -26.99
N SER A 14 24.30 9.68 -26.07
CA SER A 14 22.83 9.64 -25.88
C SER A 14 22.04 10.59 -26.79
N LEU A 15 22.69 11.53 -27.46
CA LEU A 15 22.05 12.47 -28.39
C LEU A 15 22.03 11.89 -29.81
N GLY A 16 21.01 11.06 -30.12
CA GLY A 16 20.81 10.56 -31.48
C GLY A 16 20.29 9.14 -31.59
N LYS A 17 20.00 8.43 -30.50
CA LYS A 17 19.44 7.07 -30.60
C LYS A 17 17.93 7.17 -30.85
N VAL A 18 17.48 6.55 -31.93
CA VAL A 18 16.06 6.36 -32.25
C VAL A 18 15.42 5.58 -31.10
N PRO A 19 14.27 6.04 -30.55
CA PRO A 19 13.59 5.33 -29.47
C PRO A 19 13.28 3.87 -29.83
N PRO A 20 13.27 2.94 -28.88
CA PRO A 20 12.97 1.53 -29.14
C PRO A 20 11.61 1.36 -29.83
N HIS A 21 11.59 0.65 -30.95
CA HIS A 21 10.40 0.38 -31.75
C HIS A 21 10.62 -0.82 -32.67
N SER A 22 9.53 -1.41 -33.16
CA SER A 22 9.52 -2.39 -34.24
C SER A 22 8.32 -2.10 -35.14
N LEU A 23 8.54 -1.37 -36.23
CA LEU A 23 7.49 -1.06 -37.20
C LEU A 23 6.90 -2.34 -37.82
N GLU A 24 7.72 -3.36 -38.02
CA GLU A 24 7.29 -4.65 -38.56
C GLU A 24 6.29 -5.34 -37.60
N ALA A 25 6.56 -5.33 -36.29
CA ALA A 25 5.65 -5.90 -35.29
C ALA A 25 4.35 -5.10 -35.17
N GLU A 26 4.42 -3.76 -35.22
CA GLU A 26 3.23 -2.89 -35.19
C GLU A 26 2.35 -3.13 -36.45
N GLU A 27 2.95 -3.18 -37.66
CA GLU A 27 2.22 -3.42 -38.88
C GLU A 27 1.63 -4.83 -38.92
N ALA A 28 2.38 -5.85 -38.48
CA ALA A 28 1.90 -7.24 -38.40
C ALA A 28 0.76 -7.40 -37.38
N LEU A 29 0.82 -6.69 -36.25
CA LEU A 29 -0.22 -6.69 -35.22
C LEU A 29 -1.54 -6.10 -35.75
N LEU A 30 -1.49 -4.90 -36.34
CA LEU A 30 -2.66 -4.25 -36.96
C LEU A 30 -3.24 -5.05 -38.10
N GLY A 31 -2.37 -5.60 -38.95
CA GLY A 31 -2.79 -6.46 -40.06
C GLY A 31 -3.44 -7.76 -39.57
N SER A 32 -2.93 -8.37 -38.50
CA SER A 32 -3.55 -9.54 -37.86
C SER A 32 -4.94 -9.25 -37.33
N ALA A 33 -5.13 -8.07 -36.73
CA ALA A 33 -6.42 -7.61 -36.23
C ALA A 33 -7.42 -7.37 -37.37
N LEU A 34 -6.98 -6.92 -38.55
CA LEU A 34 -7.84 -6.80 -39.73
C LEU A 34 -8.28 -8.15 -40.32
N LEU A 35 -7.57 -9.24 -40.00
CA LEU A 35 -7.81 -10.60 -40.49
C LEU A 35 -8.52 -11.52 -39.50
N SER A 36 -8.41 -11.24 -38.20
CA SER A 36 -8.89 -12.13 -37.13
C SER A 36 -9.64 -11.36 -36.04
N ARG A 37 -10.86 -11.83 -35.74
CA ARG A 37 -11.69 -11.24 -34.68
C ARG A 37 -11.11 -11.44 -33.29
N ASP A 38 -10.45 -12.58 -33.05
CA ASP A 38 -9.78 -12.87 -31.78
C ASP A 38 -8.60 -11.91 -31.56
N ALA A 39 -7.83 -11.64 -32.61
CA ALA A 39 -6.74 -10.65 -32.57
C ALA A 39 -7.25 -9.23 -32.28
N VAL A 40 -8.43 -8.83 -32.81
CA VAL A 40 -9.06 -7.55 -32.47
C VAL A 40 -9.38 -7.47 -30.98
N THR A 41 -10.04 -8.49 -30.42
CA THR A 41 -10.44 -8.48 -29.03
C THR A 41 -9.24 -8.32 -28.09
N ARG A 42 -8.22 -9.14 -28.28
CA ARG A 42 -6.98 -9.07 -27.47
C ARG A 42 -6.24 -7.74 -27.66
N LEU A 43 -6.16 -7.25 -28.89
CA LEU A 43 -5.54 -5.96 -29.20
C LEU A 43 -6.23 -4.81 -28.43
N MET A 44 -7.58 -4.78 -28.39
CA MET A 44 -8.35 -3.76 -27.71
C MET A 44 -8.25 -3.84 -26.18
N GLU A 45 -8.05 -5.04 -25.64
CA GLU A 45 -7.87 -5.28 -24.21
C GLU A 45 -6.47 -4.87 -23.71
N GLU A 46 -5.41 -5.19 -24.47
CA GLU A 46 -4.04 -5.12 -23.97
C GLU A 46 -3.26 -3.88 -24.43
N VAL A 47 -3.62 -3.29 -25.58
CA VAL A 47 -2.82 -2.24 -26.22
C VAL A 47 -3.55 -0.89 -26.22
N LYS A 48 -2.81 0.18 -26.00
CA LYS A 48 -3.30 1.58 -26.06
C LYS A 48 -2.73 2.29 -27.29
N PRO A 49 -3.38 3.34 -27.84
CA PRO A 49 -2.84 4.10 -28.97
C PRO A 49 -1.40 4.58 -28.76
N ALA A 50 -1.08 5.02 -27.54
CA ALA A 50 0.24 5.52 -27.15
C ALA A 50 1.35 4.43 -27.14
N ASP A 51 0.98 3.16 -27.23
CA ASP A 51 1.94 2.05 -27.28
C ASP A 51 2.54 1.84 -28.67
N PHE A 52 1.94 2.41 -29.72
CA PHE A 52 2.53 2.44 -31.05
C PHE A 52 3.55 3.58 -31.19
N TYR A 53 4.66 3.30 -31.84
CA TYR A 53 5.67 4.30 -32.16
C TYR A 53 5.29 5.11 -33.38
N SER A 54 4.74 4.45 -34.42
CA SER A 54 4.34 5.09 -35.68
C SER A 54 3.02 5.89 -35.51
N PRO A 55 2.99 7.20 -35.80
CA PRO A 55 1.76 7.97 -35.78
C PRO A 55 0.68 7.43 -36.73
N SER A 56 1.10 6.83 -37.86
CA SER A 56 0.19 6.19 -38.80
C SER A 56 -0.48 4.97 -38.19
N ASN A 57 0.28 4.13 -37.45
CA ASN A 57 -0.24 2.96 -36.74
C ASN A 57 -1.15 3.36 -35.58
N GLN A 58 -0.81 4.41 -34.85
CA GLN A 58 -1.70 4.99 -33.81
C GLN A 58 -3.06 5.36 -34.40
N SER A 59 -3.07 6.07 -35.56
CA SER A 59 -4.30 6.48 -36.21
C SER A 59 -5.15 5.31 -36.72
N VAL A 60 -4.50 4.26 -37.25
CA VAL A 60 -5.21 3.03 -37.64
C VAL A 60 -5.83 2.35 -36.43
N PHE A 61 -5.08 2.23 -35.32
CA PHE A 61 -5.58 1.64 -34.10
C PHE A 61 -6.74 2.45 -33.50
N GLU A 62 -6.65 3.79 -33.47
CA GLU A 62 -7.74 4.67 -33.02
C GLU A 62 -9.01 4.48 -33.83
N ALA A 63 -8.89 4.35 -35.16
CA ALA A 63 -10.03 4.06 -36.02
C ALA A 63 -10.64 2.67 -35.73
N MET A 64 -9.80 1.64 -35.55
CA MET A 64 -10.26 0.30 -35.17
C MET A 64 -10.98 0.33 -33.80
N LYS A 65 -10.45 1.06 -32.84
CA LYS A 65 -11.05 1.22 -31.52
C LYS A 65 -12.41 1.92 -31.60
N GLY A 66 -12.53 2.96 -32.38
CA GLY A 66 -13.82 3.64 -32.60
C GLY A 66 -14.89 2.71 -33.22
N LEU A 67 -14.49 1.83 -34.15
CA LEU A 67 -15.39 0.82 -34.72
C LEU A 67 -15.76 -0.26 -33.68
N PHE A 68 -14.78 -0.71 -32.88
CA PHE A 68 -14.99 -1.69 -31.83
C PHE A 68 -15.99 -1.18 -30.77
N ASP A 69 -15.80 0.04 -30.28
CA ASP A 69 -16.62 0.69 -29.26
C ASP A 69 -18.08 0.88 -29.74
N THR A 70 -18.28 1.03 -31.04
CA THR A 70 -19.63 1.17 -31.68
C THR A 70 -20.20 -0.15 -32.17
N GLY A 71 -19.50 -1.28 -31.95
CA GLY A 71 -19.94 -2.60 -32.40
C GLY A 71 -19.96 -2.82 -33.90
N ASN A 72 -19.28 -1.97 -34.66
CA ASN A 72 -19.16 -2.08 -36.12
C ASN A 72 -18.10 -3.10 -36.53
N PRO A 73 -18.26 -3.76 -37.70
CA PRO A 73 -17.22 -4.66 -38.19
C PRO A 73 -15.92 -3.92 -38.46
N ILE A 74 -14.80 -4.60 -38.13
CA ILE A 74 -13.45 -4.08 -38.35
C ILE A 74 -12.81 -4.84 -39.51
N ASP A 75 -12.70 -4.19 -40.63
CA ASP A 75 -12.04 -4.68 -41.82
C ASP A 75 -11.34 -3.53 -42.59
N THR A 76 -10.64 -3.87 -43.65
CA THR A 76 -9.89 -2.88 -44.46
C THR A 76 -10.77 -1.78 -45.05
N VAL A 77 -12.05 -2.07 -45.33
CA VAL A 77 -12.99 -1.10 -45.91
C VAL A 77 -13.52 -0.15 -44.86
N THR A 78 -14.02 -0.69 -43.76
CA THR A 78 -14.63 0.12 -42.68
C THR A 78 -13.60 1.02 -41.99
N VAL A 79 -12.37 0.51 -41.74
CA VAL A 79 -11.26 1.30 -41.19
C VAL A 79 -10.83 2.40 -42.14
N SER A 80 -10.70 2.09 -43.44
CA SER A 80 -10.38 3.09 -44.46
C SER A 80 -11.41 4.22 -44.53
N GLU A 81 -12.72 3.87 -44.51
CA GLU A 81 -13.79 4.85 -44.57
C GLU A 81 -13.77 5.80 -43.37
N LEU A 82 -13.51 5.27 -42.16
CA LEU A 82 -13.43 6.08 -40.95
C LEU A 82 -12.25 7.06 -40.98
N ILE A 83 -11.05 6.57 -41.37
CA ILE A 83 -9.85 7.42 -41.46
C ILE A 83 -10.00 8.51 -42.53
N PHE A 84 -10.66 8.24 -43.66
CA PHE A 84 -10.90 9.26 -44.68
C PHE A 84 -11.89 10.33 -44.31
N LYS A 85 -12.82 10.05 -43.39
CA LYS A 85 -13.76 11.04 -42.85
C LYS A 85 -13.05 12.03 -41.91
N ASP A 86 -11.95 11.61 -41.28
CA ASP A 86 -11.15 12.45 -40.40
C ASP A 86 -10.03 13.15 -41.18
N THR A 87 -10.33 14.39 -41.64
CA THR A 87 -9.45 15.21 -42.47
C THR A 87 -8.09 15.59 -41.86
N LYS A 88 -7.83 15.20 -40.61
CA LYS A 88 -6.57 15.51 -39.90
C LYS A 88 -5.41 14.56 -40.21
N ASN A 89 -5.66 13.38 -40.79
CA ASN A 89 -4.64 12.34 -40.99
C ASN A 89 -4.32 12.11 -42.49
N SER A 90 -3.49 12.95 -43.08
CA SER A 90 -3.03 12.83 -44.47
C SER A 90 -1.99 11.72 -44.71
N SER A 91 -1.46 11.09 -43.67
CA SER A 91 -0.38 10.09 -43.79
C SER A 91 -0.86 8.66 -44.00
N VAL A 92 -2.14 8.34 -43.71
CA VAL A 92 -2.71 6.99 -43.86
C VAL A 92 -3.65 7.00 -45.07
N ASN A 93 -3.35 6.17 -46.07
CA ASN A 93 -4.17 5.97 -47.27
C ASN A 93 -4.62 4.51 -47.37
N ALA A 94 -5.55 4.22 -48.33
CA ALA A 94 -6.05 2.86 -48.55
C ALA A 94 -4.95 1.87 -48.88
N SER A 95 -3.91 2.31 -49.60
CA SER A 95 -2.73 1.47 -49.91
C SER A 95 -1.94 1.10 -48.65
N TYR A 96 -1.89 1.99 -47.66
CA TYR A 96 -1.25 1.68 -46.40
C TYR A 96 -1.99 0.56 -45.65
N ILE A 97 -3.33 0.65 -45.56
CA ILE A 97 -4.15 -0.35 -44.89
C ILE A 97 -4.09 -1.71 -45.60
N ALA A 98 -4.13 -1.69 -46.94
CA ALA A 98 -3.94 -2.91 -47.73
C ALA A 98 -2.57 -3.58 -47.45
N ARG A 99 -1.50 -2.78 -47.40
CA ARG A 99 -0.14 -3.27 -47.09
C ARG A 99 -0.06 -3.89 -45.69
N LEU A 100 -0.81 -3.37 -44.66
CA LEU A 100 -0.82 -3.98 -43.32
C LEU A 100 -1.28 -5.44 -43.38
N VAL A 101 -2.27 -5.73 -44.22
CA VAL A 101 -2.80 -7.10 -44.38
C VAL A 101 -1.85 -7.97 -45.18
N GLU A 102 -1.23 -7.42 -46.25
CA GLU A 102 -0.30 -8.16 -47.10
C GLU A 102 0.98 -8.56 -46.36
N ASN A 103 1.44 -7.71 -45.42
CA ASN A 103 2.69 -7.92 -44.68
C ASN A 103 2.53 -8.84 -43.47
N VAL A 104 1.35 -9.42 -43.17
CA VAL A 104 1.16 -10.33 -42.04
C VAL A 104 1.81 -11.69 -42.34
N PRO A 105 2.88 -12.09 -41.63
CA PRO A 105 3.50 -13.40 -41.86
C PRO A 105 2.61 -14.56 -41.39
N SER A 106 1.90 -14.37 -40.29
CA SER A 106 0.92 -15.30 -39.72
C SER A 106 0.01 -14.56 -38.72
N SER A 107 -1.29 -14.58 -38.97
CA SER A 107 -2.27 -14.03 -38.02
C SER A 107 -2.37 -14.85 -36.73
N ALA A 108 -1.86 -16.08 -36.67
CA ALA A 108 -1.83 -16.89 -35.46
C ALA A 108 -0.79 -16.42 -34.44
N ASN A 109 0.18 -15.59 -34.84
CA ASN A 109 1.27 -15.12 -33.97
C ASN A 109 0.97 -13.72 -33.36
N PHE A 110 -0.26 -13.24 -33.38
CA PHE A 110 -0.60 -11.88 -32.96
C PHE A 110 -0.23 -11.61 -31.48
N GLU A 111 -0.32 -12.61 -30.61
CA GLU A 111 0.10 -12.48 -29.20
C GLU A 111 1.57 -12.10 -29.08
N ARG A 112 2.42 -12.72 -29.88
CA ARG A 112 3.85 -12.37 -29.90
C ARG A 112 4.11 -10.96 -30.42
N TYR A 113 3.29 -10.49 -31.35
CA TYR A 113 3.38 -9.10 -31.84
C TYR A 113 2.95 -8.11 -30.77
N ILE A 114 1.90 -8.42 -29.98
CA ILE A 114 1.49 -7.63 -28.81
C ILE A 114 2.65 -7.52 -27.82
N GLU A 115 3.27 -8.63 -27.43
CA GLU A 115 4.41 -8.63 -26.51
C GLU A 115 5.55 -7.72 -26.99
N ILE A 116 5.93 -7.79 -28.27
CA ILE A 116 7.01 -6.98 -28.84
C ILE A 116 6.63 -5.48 -28.80
N VAL A 117 5.42 -5.13 -29.20
CA VAL A 117 4.95 -3.73 -29.21
C VAL A 117 4.94 -3.17 -27.78
N LEU A 118 4.42 -3.92 -26.80
CA LEU A 118 4.38 -3.52 -25.41
C LEU A 118 5.78 -3.41 -24.79
N GLU A 119 6.69 -4.36 -25.07
CA GLU A 119 8.08 -4.28 -24.59
C GLU A 119 8.75 -2.97 -25.06
N HIS A 120 8.61 -2.63 -26.33
CA HIS A 120 9.18 -1.40 -26.87
C HIS A 120 8.48 -0.15 -26.31
N SER A 121 7.17 -0.21 -26.08
CA SER A 121 6.42 0.87 -25.44
C SER A 121 6.92 1.13 -24.02
N HIS A 122 7.08 0.09 -23.20
CA HIS A 122 7.60 0.20 -21.83
C HIS A 122 9.00 0.80 -21.80
N ARG A 123 9.89 0.40 -22.73
CA ARG A 123 11.22 1.01 -22.87
C ARG A 123 11.13 2.50 -23.20
N ARG A 124 10.20 2.93 -24.07
CA ARG A 124 9.97 4.35 -24.38
C ARG A 124 9.41 5.12 -23.17
N LYS A 125 8.50 4.52 -22.38
CA LYS A 125 7.99 5.10 -21.13
C LYS A 125 9.12 5.34 -20.14
N LEU A 126 10.02 4.36 -19.96
CA LEU A 126 11.21 4.51 -19.11
C LEU A 126 12.16 5.61 -19.60
N LEU A 127 12.38 5.74 -20.91
CA LEU A 127 13.19 6.82 -21.47
C LEU A 127 12.55 8.21 -21.23
N LYS A 128 11.22 8.32 -21.37
CA LYS A 128 10.51 9.57 -21.04
C LYS A 128 10.61 9.90 -19.55
N ALA A 129 10.44 8.89 -18.68
CA ALA A 129 10.59 9.04 -17.24
C ALA A 129 12.01 9.51 -16.87
N SER A 130 13.05 8.90 -17.46
CA SER A 130 14.46 9.30 -17.27
C SER A 130 14.70 10.77 -17.65
N GLY A 131 14.19 11.20 -18.82
CA GLY A 131 14.32 12.61 -19.24
C GLY A 131 13.57 13.57 -18.31
N ARG A 132 12.41 13.18 -17.76
CA ARG A 132 11.70 13.99 -16.78
C ARG A 132 12.47 14.09 -15.46
N ILE A 133 13.06 12.99 -15.00
CA ILE A 133 13.89 12.95 -13.79
C ILE A 133 15.15 13.82 -13.95
N GLU A 134 15.78 13.80 -15.13
CA GLU A 134 16.90 14.68 -15.43
C GLU A 134 16.51 16.16 -15.29
N LEU A 135 15.36 16.55 -15.85
CA LEU A 135 14.86 17.93 -15.73
C LEU A 135 14.52 18.29 -14.27
N LEU A 136 13.94 17.36 -13.50
CA LEU A 136 13.66 17.56 -12.07
C LEU A 136 14.97 17.75 -11.27
N ALA A 137 15.98 16.96 -11.56
CA ALA A 137 17.28 17.05 -10.89
C ALA A 137 18.03 18.38 -11.19
N MET A 138 17.74 19.00 -12.33
CA MET A 138 18.32 20.31 -12.71
C MET A 138 17.52 21.51 -12.15
N ALA A 139 16.34 21.31 -11.60
CA ALA A 139 15.49 22.36 -11.04
C ALA A 139 15.99 22.78 -9.64
N MET A 140 16.86 23.80 -9.60
CA MET A 140 17.48 24.31 -8.37
C MET A 140 16.55 25.15 -7.49
N ASP A 141 15.35 25.43 -7.93
CA ASP A 141 14.30 26.17 -7.23
C ASP A 141 13.42 25.29 -6.32
N LYS A 142 13.53 23.97 -6.44
CA LYS A 142 12.79 23.00 -5.65
C LYS A 142 13.61 22.42 -4.51
N GLU A 143 12.96 22.11 -3.40
CA GLU A 143 13.59 21.35 -2.31
C GLU A 143 13.92 19.91 -2.76
N ILE A 144 15.06 19.41 -2.32
CA ILE A 144 15.58 18.09 -2.75
C ILE A 144 14.61 16.94 -2.44
N HIS A 145 13.89 17.00 -1.30
CA HIS A 145 12.89 15.97 -0.96
C HIS A 145 11.75 15.96 -1.96
N SER A 146 11.22 17.11 -2.36
CA SER A 146 10.18 17.21 -3.38
C SER A 146 10.65 16.70 -4.75
N VAL A 147 11.92 16.94 -5.11
CA VAL A 147 12.51 16.42 -6.35
C VAL A 147 12.60 14.90 -6.33
N LEU A 148 13.01 14.31 -5.18
CA LEU A 148 13.07 12.86 -5.02
C LEU A 148 11.68 12.21 -5.10
N ASP A 149 10.67 12.79 -4.45
CA ASP A 149 9.29 12.30 -4.47
C ASP A 149 8.71 12.33 -5.90
N GLU A 150 8.90 13.45 -6.63
CA GLU A 150 8.46 13.56 -8.02
C GLU A 150 9.19 12.58 -8.94
N ALA A 151 10.47 12.29 -8.70
CA ALA A 151 11.24 11.31 -9.44
C ALA A 151 10.75 9.89 -9.19
N GLU A 152 10.52 9.50 -7.94
CA GLU A 152 9.93 8.20 -7.57
C GLU A 152 8.53 8.02 -8.18
N GLN A 153 7.68 9.04 -8.09
CA GLN A 153 6.36 9.04 -8.72
C GLN A 153 6.45 8.85 -10.24
N THR A 154 7.43 9.49 -10.88
CA THR A 154 7.63 9.41 -12.33
C THR A 154 8.04 7.98 -12.75
N ILE A 155 8.94 7.34 -12.00
CA ILE A 155 9.34 5.94 -12.23
C ILE A 155 8.15 5.01 -11.98
N PHE A 156 7.42 5.22 -10.88
CA PHE A 156 6.28 4.40 -10.53
C PHE A 156 5.21 4.42 -11.61
N THR A 157 4.81 5.61 -12.07
CA THR A 157 3.81 5.76 -13.14
C THR A 157 4.27 5.05 -14.43
N ALA A 158 5.57 5.12 -14.76
CA ALA A 158 6.12 4.43 -15.92
C ALA A 158 6.12 2.90 -15.78
N SER A 159 6.15 2.38 -14.55
CA SER A 159 6.12 0.94 -14.23
C SER A 159 4.69 0.41 -14.08
N ASP A 160 3.79 1.19 -13.49
CA ASP A 160 2.40 0.78 -13.19
C ASP A 160 1.54 0.63 -14.46
N ASP A 161 1.82 1.43 -15.48
CA ASP A 161 1.25 1.26 -16.83
C ASP A 161 1.64 -0.09 -17.50
N ALA A 162 2.60 -0.80 -16.91
CA ALA A 162 3.03 -2.12 -17.41
C ALA A 162 2.21 -3.29 -16.84
N ILE A 163 1.44 -3.05 -15.76
CA ILE A 163 0.61 -4.04 -15.07
C ILE A 163 -0.83 -3.53 -15.12
N GLY A 164 -1.45 -3.61 -16.28
CA GLY A 164 -2.87 -3.39 -16.42
C GLY A 164 -3.62 -4.59 -15.83
N ASP A 165 -4.09 -4.50 -14.57
CA ASP A 165 -5.10 -5.40 -14.05
C ASP A 165 -6.42 -5.11 -14.78
N GLY A 166 -6.61 -5.76 -15.92
CA GLY A 166 -7.90 -5.87 -16.60
C GLY A 166 -8.87 -6.75 -15.79
N LEU A 167 -10.07 -6.98 -16.32
CA LEU A 167 -10.97 -8.00 -15.76
C LEU A 167 -10.28 -9.36 -15.85
N VAL A 168 -10.13 -10.02 -14.70
CA VAL A 168 -9.53 -11.35 -14.60
C VAL A 168 -10.63 -12.39 -14.53
N GLY A 169 -10.56 -13.44 -15.33
CA GLY A 169 -11.52 -14.55 -15.32
C GLY A 169 -11.47 -15.33 -14.00
N VAL A 170 -12.62 -15.90 -13.59
CA VAL A 170 -12.67 -16.73 -12.36
C VAL A 170 -11.66 -17.88 -12.43
N ASN A 171 -11.47 -18.46 -13.61
CA ASN A 171 -10.55 -19.59 -13.82
C ASN A 171 -9.09 -19.21 -13.50
N ASP A 172 -8.69 -17.96 -13.75
CA ASP A 172 -7.32 -17.50 -13.59
C ASP A 172 -6.96 -17.27 -12.10
N VAL A 173 -7.97 -17.08 -11.24
CA VAL A 173 -7.77 -16.84 -9.79
C VAL A 173 -8.25 -18.00 -8.92
N LEU A 174 -8.94 -18.99 -9.49
CA LEU A 174 -9.53 -20.09 -8.71
C LEU A 174 -8.47 -20.96 -8.05
N GLU A 175 -7.41 -21.29 -8.77
CA GLU A 175 -6.31 -22.13 -8.26
C GLU A 175 -5.62 -21.45 -7.06
N SER A 176 -5.25 -20.18 -7.20
CA SER A 176 -4.64 -19.41 -6.12
C SER A 176 -5.58 -19.19 -4.92
N ALA A 177 -6.90 -19.13 -5.16
CA ALA A 177 -7.88 -19.04 -4.09
C ALA A 177 -7.98 -20.35 -3.30
N ILE A 178 -7.93 -21.51 -3.98
CA ILE A 178 -7.94 -22.85 -3.35
C ILE A 178 -6.65 -23.04 -2.55
N GLU A 179 -5.48 -22.74 -3.13
CA GLU A 179 -4.20 -22.83 -2.44
C GLU A 179 -4.21 -22.02 -1.13
N ARG A 180 -4.78 -20.81 -1.16
CA ARG A 180 -4.91 -19.97 0.03
C ARG A 180 -5.80 -20.59 1.11
N VAL A 181 -6.89 -21.26 0.73
CA VAL A 181 -7.75 -21.99 1.68
C VAL A 181 -7.00 -23.17 2.30
N GLU A 182 -6.26 -23.93 1.50
CA GLU A 182 -5.43 -25.06 1.98
C GLU A 182 -4.33 -24.58 2.93
N GLU A 183 -3.67 -23.46 2.64
CA GLU A 183 -2.68 -22.85 3.53
C GLU A 183 -3.27 -22.49 4.89
N ILE A 184 -4.48 -21.91 4.92
CA ILE A 184 -5.17 -21.54 6.17
C ILE A 184 -5.48 -22.80 6.99
N GLU A 185 -5.97 -23.86 6.34
CA GLU A 185 -6.29 -25.15 6.98
C GLU A 185 -5.01 -25.79 7.56
N ASN A 186 -3.93 -25.78 6.78
CA ASN A 186 -2.64 -26.37 7.18
C ASN A 186 -1.92 -25.62 8.31
N ARG A 187 -2.16 -24.30 8.48
CA ARG A 187 -1.59 -23.53 9.59
C ARG A 187 -2.07 -23.98 10.97
N GLY A 188 -3.20 -24.66 11.07
CA GLY A 188 -3.73 -25.22 12.32
C GLY A 188 -4.14 -24.20 13.39
N THR A 189 -3.95 -22.90 13.13
CA THR A 189 -4.29 -21.81 14.07
C THR A 189 -5.74 -21.34 13.92
N GLY A 190 -6.43 -21.74 12.86
CA GLY A 190 -7.76 -21.25 12.51
C GLY A 190 -7.81 -19.77 12.13
N LEU A 191 -6.66 -19.11 11.94
CA LEU A 191 -6.54 -17.71 11.58
C LEU A 191 -6.13 -17.55 10.12
N SER A 192 -6.88 -16.76 9.37
CA SER A 192 -6.59 -16.47 7.96
C SER A 192 -5.58 -15.33 7.77
N GLY A 193 -5.45 -14.44 8.77
CA GLY A 193 -4.58 -13.28 8.75
C GLY A 193 -3.42 -13.35 9.75
N LEU A 194 -2.69 -12.24 9.87
CA LEU A 194 -1.60 -12.06 10.82
C LEU A 194 -2.15 -11.97 12.25
N PRO A 195 -1.74 -12.83 13.20
CA PRO A 195 -2.21 -12.77 14.59
C PRO A 195 -1.83 -11.45 15.28
N THR A 196 -2.70 -10.91 16.11
CA THR A 196 -2.38 -9.84 17.06
C THR A 196 -1.79 -10.38 18.36
N TYR A 197 -1.94 -11.69 18.58
CA TYR A 197 -1.59 -12.44 19.81
C TYR A 197 -2.42 -12.04 21.03
N PHE A 198 -3.59 -11.43 20.78
CA PHE A 198 -4.68 -11.31 21.74
C PHE A 198 -5.80 -12.26 21.31
N SER A 199 -5.95 -13.38 22.02
CA SER A 199 -6.80 -14.51 21.59
C SER A 199 -8.23 -14.10 21.26
N ASP A 200 -8.86 -13.32 22.13
CA ASP A 200 -10.25 -12.88 21.91
C ASP A 200 -10.35 -11.88 20.77
N LEU A 201 -9.33 -11.03 20.57
CA LEU A 201 -9.28 -10.11 19.44
C LEU A 201 -9.09 -10.86 18.14
N ASP A 202 -8.18 -11.83 18.12
CA ASP A 202 -7.92 -12.69 16.95
C ASP A 202 -9.13 -13.54 16.58
N TYR A 203 -9.92 -13.99 17.56
CA TYR A 203 -11.18 -14.69 17.32
C TYR A 203 -12.16 -13.87 16.48
N TYR A 204 -12.35 -12.58 16.82
CA TYR A 204 -13.23 -11.69 16.05
C TYR A 204 -12.65 -11.25 14.70
N LEU A 205 -11.33 -11.02 14.64
CA LEU A 205 -10.67 -10.49 13.45
C LEU A 205 -10.23 -11.58 12.48
N SER A 206 -10.14 -12.85 12.92
CA SER A 206 -9.43 -13.93 12.23
C SER A 206 -8.00 -13.56 11.85
N GLY A 207 -7.37 -12.72 12.69
CA GLY A 207 -6.10 -12.04 12.41
C GLY A 207 -6.25 -10.82 11.48
N LEU A 208 -5.18 -10.04 11.34
CA LEU A 208 -5.11 -8.88 10.44
C LEU A 208 -4.88 -9.36 9.01
N GLN A 209 -5.85 -9.11 8.13
CA GLN A 209 -5.80 -9.58 6.74
C GLN A 209 -4.90 -8.70 5.88
N GLU A 210 -4.15 -9.32 4.97
CA GLU A 210 -3.37 -8.62 3.95
C GLU A 210 -4.25 -7.64 3.15
N GLY A 211 -3.70 -6.45 2.89
CA GLY A 211 -4.40 -5.40 2.16
C GLY A 211 -5.52 -4.70 2.94
N ASN A 212 -5.72 -5.03 4.24
CA ASN A 212 -6.71 -4.37 5.08
C ASN A 212 -6.14 -3.17 5.82
N LEU A 213 -7.01 -2.16 5.99
CA LEU A 213 -6.80 -1.03 6.88
C LEU A 213 -7.61 -1.26 8.15
N ALA A 214 -6.94 -1.53 9.27
CA ALA A 214 -7.52 -1.61 10.60
C ALA A 214 -7.25 -0.30 11.35
N VAL A 215 -8.28 0.29 11.95
CA VAL A 215 -8.18 1.54 12.71
C VAL A 215 -8.53 1.30 14.16
N LEU A 216 -7.64 1.71 15.06
CA LEU A 216 -7.88 1.75 16.52
C LEU A 216 -8.06 3.20 16.96
N ALA A 217 -9.25 3.52 17.45
CA ALA A 217 -9.58 4.86 17.86
C ALA A 217 -9.82 4.94 19.37
N SER A 218 -9.36 6.02 20.02
CA SER A 218 -9.62 6.27 21.43
C SER A 218 -9.48 7.74 21.79
N ARG A 219 -9.93 8.09 23.00
CA ARG A 219 -9.54 9.35 23.64
C ARG A 219 -8.09 9.26 24.12
N PRO A 220 -7.40 10.40 24.32
CA PRO A 220 -6.06 10.44 24.89
C PRO A 220 -5.96 9.65 26.21
N SER A 221 -4.79 9.11 26.50
CA SER A 221 -4.47 8.38 27.74
C SER A 221 -5.19 7.04 27.95
N MET A 222 -5.98 6.56 26.99
CA MET A 222 -6.61 5.23 27.05
C MET A 222 -5.62 4.08 26.79
N GLY A 223 -4.43 4.36 26.27
CA GLY A 223 -3.43 3.34 25.97
C GLY A 223 -3.37 2.90 24.51
N LYS A 224 -3.91 3.71 23.56
CA LYS A 224 -3.94 3.43 22.12
C LYS A 224 -2.56 3.02 21.56
N SER A 225 -1.55 3.90 21.71
CA SER A 225 -0.17 3.66 21.25
C SER A 225 0.47 2.45 21.94
N SER A 226 0.08 2.20 23.22
CA SER A 226 0.58 1.03 23.97
C SER A 226 0.03 -0.28 23.42
N LEU A 227 -1.28 -0.34 23.08
CA LEU A 227 -1.87 -1.53 22.47
C LEU A 227 -1.26 -1.80 21.09
N ALA A 228 -1.11 -0.78 20.27
CA ALA A 228 -0.46 -0.90 18.97
C ALA A 228 1.00 -1.39 19.09
N LEU A 229 1.76 -0.83 20.04
CA LEU A 229 3.14 -1.23 20.29
C LEU A 229 3.24 -2.68 20.82
N ASN A 230 2.26 -3.10 21.65
CA ASN A 230 2.21 -4.50 22.10
C ASN A 230 1.90 -5.45 20.93
N ILE A 231 0.96 -5.11 20.04
CA ILE A 231 0.70 -5.90 18.82
C ILE A 231 1.98 -6.00 17.98
N ALA A 232 2.64 -4.86 17.71
CA ALA A 232 3.88 -4.83 16.93
C ALA A 232 4.97 -5.71 17.56
N THR A 233 5.11 -5.63 18.90
CA THR A 233 6.09 -6.42 19.65
C THR A 233 5.76 -7.92 19.61
N ASN A 234 4.50 -8.29 19.75
CA ASN A 234 4.05 -9.67 19.69
C ASN A 234 4.31 -10.27 18.29
N VAL A 235 3.95 -9.51 17.23
CA VAL A 235 4.23 -9.89 15.84
C VAL A 235 5.72 -10.09 15.61
N ALA A 236 6.55 -9.17 16.13
CA ALA A 236 8.01 -9.27 16.01
C ALA A 236 8.60 -10.45 16.81
N LYS A 237 8.01 -10.84 17.94
CA LYS A 237 8.41 -12.03 18.71
C LYS A 237 8.18 -13.34 17.95
N ASP A 238 7.19 -13.38 17.07
CA ASP A 238 6.94 -14.52 16.17
C ASP A 238 7.84 -14.50 14.92
N GLY A 239 8.83 -13.60 14.87
CA GLY A 239 9.77 -13.48 13.76
C GLY A 239 9.21 -12.75 12.53
N LYS A 240 8.02 -12.18 12.62
CA LYS A 240 7.39 -11.38 11.58
C LYS A 240 7.88 -9.94 11.63
N ILE A 241 7.98 -9.29 10.48
CA ILE A 241 8.57 -7.96 10.36
C ILE A 241 7.50 -6.89 10.48
N ALA A 242 7.64 -6.00 11.49
CA ALA A 242 6.74 -4.89 11.74
C ALA A 242 7.46 -3.54 11.57
N ALA A 243 6.80 -2.59 10.90
CA ALA A 243 7.23 -1.20 10.78
C ALA A 243 6.27 -0.30 11.56
N PHE A 244 6.80 0.54 12.44
CA PHE A 244 6.04 1.46 13.28
C PHE A 244 6.43 2.91 12.97
N PHE A 245 5.51 3.65 12.37
CA PHE A 245 5.64 5.07 12.06
C PHE A 245 5.01 5.88 13.18
N SER A 246 5.80 6.69 13.88
CA SER A 246 5.39 7.45 15.06
C SER A 246 5.55 8.95 14.84
N LEU A 247 4.44 9.69 14.94
CA LEU A 247 4.41 11.14 14.88
C LEU A 247 4.27 11.79 16.27
N GLU A 248 4.00 10.99 17.32
CA GLU A 248 3.78 11.49 18.69
C GLU A 248 4.99 11.21 19.58
N MET A 249 5.68 10.10 19.37
CA MET A 249 6.76 9.62 20.23
C MET A 249 8.04 9.38 19.46
N THR A 250 9.18 9.67 20.10
CA THR A 250 10.48 9.35 19.53
C THR A 250 10.75 7.83 19.53
N LYS A 251 11.60 7.36 18.64
CA LYS A 251 11.99 5.94 18.57
C LYS A 251 12.66 5.47 19.87
N GLU A 252 13.40 6.34 20.54
CA GLU A 252 14.01 6.05 21.84
C GLU A 252 12.94 5.79 22.90
N GLU A 253 11.86 6.59 22.94
CA GLU A 253 10.75 6.39 23.86
C GLU A 253 10.00 5.11 23.58
N LEU A 254 9.78 4.77 22.30
CA LEU A 254 9.14 3.52 21.87
C LEU A 254 9.97 2.30 22.29
N VAL A 255 11.27 2.30 22.00
CA VAL A 255 12.19 1.23 22.41
C VAL A 255 12.23 1.09 23.93
N GLN A 256 12.28 2.22 24.68
CA GLN A 256 12.22 2.17 26.15
C GLN A 256 10.92 1.55 26.66
N ARG A 257 9.77 1.86 26.04
CA ARG A 257 8.49 1.24 26.42
C ARG A 257 8.49 -0.27 26.18
N VAL A 258 8.98 -0.72 25.03
CA VAL A 258 9.13 -2.16 24.76
C VAL A 258 10.04 -2.79 25.79
N LEU A 259 11.21 -2.20 26.05
CA LEU A 259 12.21 -2.71 26.97
C LEU A 259 11.65 -2.84 28.40
N PHE A 260 11.02 -1.81 28.92
CA PHE A 260 10.49 -1.81 30.29
C PHE A 260 9.26 -2.73 30.45
N SER A 261 8.44 -2.81 29.41
CA SER A 261 7.33 -3.77 29.38
C SER A 261 7.83 -5.22 29.43
N GLU A 262 8.89 -5.54 28.66
CA GLU A 262 9.51 -6.89 28.68
C GLU A 262 10.24 -7.18 29.98
N ALA A 263 10.96 -6.20 30.53
CA ALA A 263 11.68 -6.34 31.80
C ALA A 263 10.75 -6.36 33.03
N LYS A 264 9.46 -6.06 32.89
CA LYS A 264 8.51 -5.83 33.99
C LYS A 264 9.06 -4.82 35.00
N VAL A 265 9.54 -3.69 34.46
CA VAL A 265 10.09 -2.58 35.23
C VAL A 265 9.26 -1.33 34.94
N THR A 266 8.93 -0.55 35.95
CA THR A 266 8.12 0.66 35.78
C THR A 266 8.98 1.78 35.16
N SER A 267 8.41 2.53 34.25
CA SER A 267 9.07 3.74 33.72
C SER A 267 9.36 4.77 34.81
N GLY A 268 8.58 4.76 35.89
CA GLY A 268 8.79 5.63 37.05
C GLY A 268 10.08 5.30 37.82
N ASP A 269 10.35 4.00 38.05
CA ASP A 269 11.59 3.56 38.70
C ASP A 269 12.83 3.90 37.86
N ALA A 270 12.71 3.69 36.55
CA ALA A 270 13.80 4.00 35.63
C ALA A 270 14.13 5.50 35.60
N ARG A 271 13.11 6.36 35.53
CA ARG A 271 13.28 7.84 35.54
C ARG A 271 13.88 8.36 36.85
N LYS A 272 13.57 7.71 37.99
CA LYS A 272 14.11 8.07 39.31
C LYS A 272 15.51 7.50 39.57
N GLY A 273 16.05 6.68 38.68
CA GLY A 273 17.28 5.95 38.90
C GLY A 273 17.20 4.90 39.99
N GLN A 274 16.01 4.38 40.29
CA GLN A 274 15.71 3.46 41.39
C GLN A 274 15.56 2.00 40.92
N LEU A 275 16.39 1.58 39.95
CA LEU A 275 16.27 0.25 39.40
C LEU A 275 16.84 -0.86 40.31
N GLY A 276 17.84 -0.57 41.10
CA GLY A 276 18.53 -1.57 41.88
C GLY A 276 19.16 -2.71 41.06
N PRO A 277 19.99 -3.57 41.62
CA PRO A 277 20.68 -4.61 40.85
C PRO A 277 19.75 -5.64 40.20
N GLU A 278 18.69 -6.05 40.86
CA GLU A 278 17.73 -7.06 40.37
C GLU A 278 16.93 -6.54 39.16
N LYS A 279 16.35 -5.32 39.27
CA LYS A 279 15.60 -4.72 38.16
C LYS A 279 16.53 -4.45 36.98
N TRP A 280 17.75 -4.00 37.24
CA TRP A 280 18.76 -3.78 36.22
C TRP A 280 19.12 -5.07 35.46
N SER A 281 19.31 -6.20 36.19
CA SER A 281 19.55 -7.49 35.55
C SER A 281 18.41 -7.89 34.61
N ARG A 282 17.13 -7.68 35.01
CA ARG A 282 15.97 -7.92 34.13
C ARG A 282 15.96 -7.02 32.89
N VAL A 283 16.37 -5.76 33.03
CA VAL A 283 16.50 -4.83 31.90
C VAL A 283 17.56 -5.33 30.90
N VAL A 284 18.71 -5.78 31.39
CA VAL A 284 19.79 -6.32 30.52
C VAL A 284 19.34 -7.61 29.80
N GLU A 285 18.64 -8.49 30.49
CA GLU A 285 18.07 -9.70 29.87
C GLU A 285 17.02 -9.33 28.80
N ALA A 286 16.12 -8.43 29.11
CA ALA A 286 15.12 -7.94 28.16
C ALA A 286 15.76 -7.25 26.95
N ALA A 287 16.85 -6.49 27.15
CA ALA A 287 17.58 -5.83 26.06
C ALA A 287 18.15 -6.86 25.06
N SER A 288 18.65 -8.00 25.55
CA SER A 288 19.13 -9.07 24.67
C SER A 288 18.01 -9.68 23.81
N LYS A 289 16.78 -9.78 24.34
CA LYS A 289 15.60 -10.26 23.61
C LYS A 289 15.11 -9.22 22.59
N VAL A 290 14.99 -7.95 23.03
CA VAL A 290 14.48 -6.84 22.21
C VAL A 290 15.43 -6.53 21.05
N ASN A 291 16.74 -6.64 21.24
CA ASN A 291 17.74 -6.38 20.20
C ASN A 291 17.56 -7.24 18.93
N ASN A 292 16.99 -8.41 19.06
CA ASN A 292 16.80 -9.37 17.97
C ASN A 292 15.40 -9.30 17.32
N LEU A 293 14.52 -8.42 17.82
CA LEU A 293 13.17 -8.30 17.27
C LEU A 293 13.21 -7.63 15.88
N PRO A 294 12.55 -8.17 14.87
CA PRO A 294 12.41 -7.54 13.56
C PRO A 294 11.35 -6.42 13.59
N LEU A 295 11.57 -5.43 14.45
CA LEU A 295 10.70 -4.27 14.67
C LEU A 295 11.45 -3.00 14.29
N TYR A 296 10.92 -2.24 13.33
CA TYR A 296 11.52 -1.05 12.74
C TYR A 296 10.71 0.17 13.10
N PHE A 297 11.38 1.26 13.47
CA PHE A 297 10.76 2.53 13.86
C PHE A 297 11.17 3.66 12.92
N ASP A 298 10.20 4.51 12.61
CA ASP A 298 10.40 5.80 11.94
C ASP A 298 9.69 6.86 12.79
N ASP A 299 10.43 7.86 13.27
CA ASP A 299 9.96 8.94 14.14
C ASP A 299 10.21 10.33 13.51
N ALA A 300 10.24 10.41 12.20
CA ALA A 300 10.36 11.68 11.51
C ALA A 300 9.23 12.63 11.95
N PRO A 301 9.56 13.92 12.25
CA PRO A 301 8.59 14.87 12.80
C PRO A 301 7.45 15.21 11.83
N VAL A 302 7.67 14.96 10.56
CA VAL A 302 6.70 15.10 9.48
C VAL A 302 6.76 13.83 8.64
N ILE A 303 5.65 13.12 8.55
CA ILE A 303 5.54 11.90 7.75
C ILE A 303 4.32 12.04 6.84
N THR A 304 4.53 11.85 5.54
CA THR A 304 3.47 11.76 4.53
C THR A 304 3.16 10.30 4.20
N VAL A 305 2.04 10.02 3.52
CA VAL A 305 1.77 8.66 3.02
C VAL A 305 2.81 8.22 2.00
N THR A 306 3.40 9.17 1.27
CA THR A 306 4.49 8.91 0.31
C THR A 306 5.74 8.40 1.02
N ASP A 307 6.12 9.00 2.16
CA ASP A 307 7.26 8.55 2.96
C ASP A 307 7.03 7.15 3.52
N ILE A 308 5.82 6.89 4.06
CA ILE A 308 5.43 5.55 4.54
C ILE A 308 5.55 4.53 3.41
N ARG A 309 5.07 4.88 2.20
CA ARG A 309 5.15 4.03 1.02
C ARG A 309 6.60 3.70 0.65
N ALA A 310 7.46 4.72 0.53
CA ALA A 310 8.85 4.57 0.15
C ALA A 310 9.63 3.70 1.15
N ASN A 311 9.51 4.01 2.47
CA ASN A 311 10.18 3.27 3.53
C ASN A 311 9.67 1.83 3.65
N SER A 312 8.34 1.62 3.51
CA SER A 312 7.73 0.29 3.56
C SER A 312 8.12 -0.57 2.36
N ARG A 313 8.16 -0.01 1.14
CA ARG A 313 8.63 -0.73 -0.05
C ARG A 313 10.09 -1.14 0.09
N ARG A 314 10.96 -0.23 0.54
CA ARG A 314 12.38 -0.51 0.77
C ARG A 314 12.57 -1.62 1.81
N LEU A 315 11.84 -1.57 2.93
CA LEU A 315 11.90 -2.61 3.95
C LEU A 315 11.39 -3.94 3.41
N LYS A 316 10.24 -3.96 2.72
CA LYS A 316 9.65 -5.16 2.14
C LYS A 316 10.56 -5.84 1.13
N SER A 317 11.23 -5.07 0.25
CA SER A 317 12.14 -5.60 -0.77
C SER A 317 13.45 -6.13 -0.18
N SER A 318 13.94 -5.56 0.93
CA SER A 318 15.25 -5.92 1.49
C SER A 318 15.18 -7.01 2.57
N LYS A 319 14.12 -7.05 3.37
CA LYS A 319 14.00 -7.93 4.54
C LYS A 319 12.65 -8.64 4.63
N GLY A 320 11.63 -8.15 3.94
CA GLY A 320 10.23 -8.52 4.10
C GLY A 320 9.47 -7.48 4.95
N LEU A 321 8.12 -7.59 4.98
CA LEU A 321 7.25 -6.74 5.78
C LEU A 321 5.89 -7.42 5.95
N ASP A 322 5.47 -7.61 7.21
CA ASP A 322 4.22 -8.30 7.55
C ASP A 322 3.18 -7.36 8.19
N LEU A 323 3.59 -6.24 8.80
CA LEU A 323 2.70 -5.28 9.45
C LEU A 323 3.23 -3.86 9.37
N ILE A 324 2.34 -2.91 9.08
CA ILE A 324 2.62 -1.47 9.18
C ILE A 324 1.72 -0.88 10.26
N LEU A 325 2.32 -0.10 11.18
CA LEU A 325 1.59 0.66 12.20
C LEU A 325 1.85 2.16 12.01
N VAL A 326 0.80 2.98 12.21
CA VAL A 326 0.87 4.44 12.04
C VAL A 326 0.23 5.13 13.26
N ASP A 327 1.00 5.89 14.04
CA ASP A 327 0.56 6.61 15.25
C ASP A 327 0.81 8.11 15.12
N PHE A 328 -0.18 8.94 14.88
CA PHE A 328 -1.58 8.72 14.56
C PHE A 328 -1.98 9.60 13.35
N LEU A 329 -3.08 9.23 12.67
CA LEU A 329 -3.48 9.79 11.37
C LEU A 329 -3.61 11.31 11.35
N GLN A 330 -4.12 11.93 12.42
CA GLN A 330 -4.39 13.38 12.46
C GLN A 330 -3.12 14.25 12.59
N LEU A 331 -1.95 13.65 12.82
CA LEU A 331 -0.65 14.37 12.79
C LEU A 331 0.05 14.25 11.44
N MET A 332 -0.44 13.40 10.54
CA MET A 332 0.13 13.29 9.21
C MET A 332 -0.15 14.55 8.39
N GLN A 333 0.82 14.94 7.57
CA GLN A 333 0.61 16.03 6.62
C GLN A 333 0.09 15.51 5.28
N SER A 334 -0.82 16.27 4.70
CA SER A 334 -1.19 16.12 3.31
C SER A 334 -0.13 16.77 2.42
N SER A 335 -0.04 16.30 1.18
CA SER A 335 0.85 16.89 0.17
C SER A 335 0.55 18.38 -0.14
N SER A 336 -0.57 18.92 0.34
CA SER A 336 -1.01 20.31 0.15
C SER A 336 -0.70 21.26 1.31
N GLY A 337 -0.14 20.79 2.44
CA GLY A 337 0.43 21.63 3.50
C GLY A 337 -0.53 22.19 4.56
N ASP A 338 -1.84 22.11 4.39
CA ASP A 338 -2.86 22.57 5.35
C ASP A 338 -3.77 21.42 5.82
N ILE A 339 -3.87 21.19 7.13
CA ILE A 339 -4.70 20.12 7.71
C ILE A 339 -6.18 20.51 7.63
N ARG A 340 -6.88 20.02 6.62
CA ARG A 340 -8.35 20.12 6.50
C ARG A 340 -9.00 18.74 6.65
N LEU A 341 -10.29 18.70 6.93
CA LEU A 341 -11.08 17.46 6.98
C LEU A 341 -10.97 16.62 5.69
N GLN A 342 -10.71 17.26 4.56
CA GLN A 342 -10.46 16.61 3.27
C GLN A 342 -9.14 15.83 3.26
N ASP A 343 -8.14 16.26 4.02
CA ASP A 343 -6.81 15.65 4.07
C ASP A 343 -6.84 14.30 4.80
N ILE A 344 -7.62 14.19 5.88
CA ILE A 344 -7.79 12.91 6.60
C ILE A 344 -8.47 11.87 5.71
N ALA A 345 -9.41 12.29 4.87
CA ALA A 345 -10.05 11.42 3.90
C ALA A 345 -9.06 10.93 2.82
N GLU A 346 -8.21 11.82 2.35
CA GLU A 346 -7.16 11.48 1.38
C GLU A 346 -6.13 10.53 2.00
N ILE A 347 -5.66 10.82 3.21
CA ILE A 347 -4.71 9.98 3.96
C ILE A 347 -5.27 8.58 4.16
N SER A 348 -6.51 8.47 4.63
CA SER A 348 -7.19 7.19 4.88
C SER A 348 -7.28 6.35 3.61
N ARG A 349 -7.73 6.95 2.50
CA ARG A 349 -7.81 6.29 1.20
C ARG A 349 -6.43 5.85 0.69
N ASN A 350 -5.43 6.72 0.80
CA ASN A 350 -4.08 6.42 0.36
C ASN A 350 -3.43 5.31 1.19
N LEU A 351 -3.67 5.25 2.50
CA LEU A 351 -3.22 4.13 3.35
C LEU A 351 -3.93 2.82 2.98
N LYS A 352 -5.24 2.86 2.66
CA LYS A 352 -5.95 1.66 2.19
C LYS A 352 -5.40 1.17 0.85
N ASN A 353 -5.09 2.08 -0.07
CA ASN A 353 -4.46 1.73 -1.34
C ASN A 353 -3.06 1.15 -1.12
N LEU A 354 -2.27 1.72 -0.21
CA LEU A 354 -0.95 1.23 0.15
C LEU A 354 -1.00 -0.19 0.75
N ALA A 355 -1.98 -0.46 1.62
CA ALA A 355 -2.17 -1.80 2.18
C ALA A 355 -2.40 -2.84 1.07
N ARG A 356 -3.27 -2.53 0.09
CA ARG A 356 -3.55 -3.39 -1.07
C ARG A 356 -2.33 -3.58 -1.97
N GLU A 357 -1.64 -2.49 -2.29
CA GLU A 357 -0.43 -2.47 -3.10
C GLU A 357 0.66 -3.35 -2.52
N LEU A 358 0.93 -3.19 -1.23
CA LEU A 358 1.96 -3.95 -0.53
C LEU A 358 1.47 -5.35 -0.11
N LYS A 359 0.16 -5.67 -0.19
CA LYS A 359 -0.43 -6.89 0.38
C LYS A 359 0.00 -7.09 1.84
N VAL A 360 -0.05 -6.02 2.64
CA VAL A 360 0.33 -5.98 4.06
C VAL A 360 -0.78 -5.28 4.82
N PRO A 361 -1.23 -5.80 6.00
CA PRO A 361 -2.15 -5.06 6.84
C PRO A 361 -1.54 -3.77 7.36
N ILE A 362 -2.35 -2.70 7.36
CA ILE A 362 -2.00 -1.43 8.00
C ILE A 362 -2.87 -1.25 9.23
N PHE A 363 -2.22 -1.03 10.39
CA PHE A 363 -2.86 -0.74 11.66
C PHE A 363 -2.66 0.73 12.01
N ALA A 364 -3.67 1.54 11.76
CA ALA A 364 -3.62 2.98 11.96
C ALA A 364 -4.31 3.40 13.27
N LEU A 365 -3.74 4.38 13.94
CA LEU A 365 -4.28 4.93 15.17
C LEU A 365 -5.02 6.24 14.88
N SER A 366 -6.14 6.45 15.56
CA SER A 366 -6.96 7.66 15.41
C SER A 366 -7.37 8.21 16.78
N GLN A 367 -7.41 9.52 16.89
CA GLN A 367 -7.92 10.19 18.09
C GLN A 367 -9.39 10.56 17.91
N LEU A 368 -10.19 10.30 18.93
CA LEU A 368 -11.62 10.61 18.94
C LEU A 368 -11.92 12.05 19.35
N ASN A 369 -13.03 12.60 18.87
CA ASN A 369 -13.52 13.91 19.26
C ASN A 369 -13.88 13.95 20.76
N ARG A 370 -13.77 15.14 21.37
CA ARG A 370 -14.12 15.39 22.78
C ARG A 370 -15.61 15.20 23.10
N ALA A 371 -16.47 15.19 22.11
CA ALA A 371 -17.91 15.00 22.28
C ALA A 371 -18.28 13.68 23.00
N ALA A 372 -17.43 12.64 22.88
CA ALA A 372 -17.62 11.39 23.61
C ALA A 372 -17.59 11.56 25.13
N GLU A 373 -16.79 12.51 25.66
CA GLU A 373 -16.64 12.75 27.11
C GLU A 373 -17.80 13.52 27.72
N ALA A 374 -18.60 14.21 26.91
CA ALA A 374 -19.76 14.98 27.35
C ALA A 374 -21.01 14.11 27.67
N ARG A 375 -20.96 12.82 27.26
CA ARG A 375 -22.06 11.87 27.52
C ARG A 375 -21.94 11.25 28.90
N GLU A 376 -23.05 10.79 29.45
CA GLU A 376 -23.11 10.00 30.69
C GLU A 376 -22.34 8.69 30.49
N ASP A 377 -22.67 7.93 29.44
CA ASP A 377 -21.87 6.80 28.95
C ASP A 377 -20.78 7.31 28.02
N LYS A 378 -19.55 7.35 28.55
CA LYS A 378 -18.35 7.84 27.82
C LYS A 378 -17.75 6.80 26.85
N ARG A 379 -18.40 5.63 26.69
CA ARG A 379 -17.95 4.64 25.70
C ARG A 379 -18.03 5.23 24.31
N PRO A 380 -16.93 5.12 23.54
CA PRO A 380 -16.87 5.69 22.21
C PRO A 380 -17.79 4.94 21.23
N ARG A 381 -18.33 5.67 20.27
CA ARG A 381 -19.21 5.17 19.21
C ARG A 381 -18.64 5.57 17.85
N LEU A 382 -19.06 4.88 16.81
CA LEU A 382 -18.57 5.12 15.43
C LEU A 382 -18.74 6.60 15.00
N GLY A 383 -19.84 7.25 15.42
CA GLY A 383 -20.06 8.67 15.16
C GLY A 383 -19.07 9.62 15.84
N ASP A 384 -18.25 9.18 16.81
CA ASP A 384 -17.22 10.00 17.44
C ASP A 384 -15.97 10.16 16.55
N LEU A 385 -15.86 9.39 15.48
CA LEU A 385 -14.94 9.61 14.34
C LEU A 385 -15.44 10.70 13.39
N ARG A 386 -16.45 11.49 13.73
CA ARG A 386 -17.25 12.35 12.85
C ARG A 386 -16.46 13.43 12.07
N GLU A 387 -15.28 13.81 12.54
CA GLU A 387 -14.35 14.65 11.75
C GLU A 387 -13.54 13.81 10.74
N SER A 388 -13.71 12.51 10.74
CA SER A 388 -13.02 11.51 9.93
C SER A 388 -14.02 10.50 9.33
N GLY A 389 -15.19 10.95 8.86
CA GLY A 389 -16.20 10.08 8.24
C GLY A 389 -15.67 9.23 7.08
N ALA A 390 -14.60 9.68 6.45
CA ALA A 390 -13.89 8.93 5.43
C ALA A 390 -13.13 7.72 6.01
N ILE A 391 -12.56 7.83 7.23
CA ILE A 391 -11.92 6.69 7.91
C ILE A 391 -12.95 5.58 8.10
N GLU A 392 -14.19 5.95 8.47
CA GLU A 392 -15.27 4.98 8.62
C GLU A 392 -15.58 4.26 7.29
N GLN A 393 -15.51 4.96 6.17
CA GLN A 393 -15.79 4.36 4.85
C GLN A 393 -14.61 3.49 4.35
N ASP A 394 -13.39 3.98 4.45
CA ASP A 394 -12.20 3.35 3.88
C ASP A 394 -11.68 2.18 4.72
N ALA A 395 -11.74 2.26 6.06
CA ALA A 395 -11.27 1.21 6.95
C ALA A 395 -12.10 -0.08 6.80
N ASP A 396 -11.44 -1.22 6.81
CA ASP A 396 -12.09 -2.54 6.82
C ASP A 396 -12.49 -2.94 8.24
N ILE A 397 -11.68 -2.54 9.22
CA ILE A 397 -11.88 -2.81 10.64
C ILE A 397 -11.78 -1.49 11.40
N VAL A 398 -12.75 -1.23 12.28
CA VAL A 398 -12.72 -0.09 13.22
C VAL A 398 -12.92 -0.61 14.63
N MET A 399 -11.97 -0.31 15.50
CA MET A 399 -11.94 -0.68 16.89
C MET A 399 -11.92 0.58 17.76
N MET A 400 -12.67 0.54 18.88
CA MET A 400 -12.75 1.61 19.85
C MET A 400 -12.22 1.13 21.20
N LEU A 401 -11.17 1.80 21.69
CA LEU A 401 -10.57 1.47 22.98
C LEU A 401 -11.17 2.37 24.08
N TYR A 402 -11.63 1.75 25.15
CA TYR A 402 -12.18 2.41 26.33
C TYR A 402 -11.65 1.75 27.60
N ARG A 403 -11.46 2.58 28.63
CA ARG A 403 -11.11 2.11 29.99
C ARG A 403 -11.95 2.83 31.00
N ASP A 404 -12.78 2.03 31.71
CA ASP A 404 -13.65 2.57 32.71
C ASP A 404 -12.89 3.11 33.95
N ASP A 405 -11.80 2.45 34.34
CA ASP A 405 -10.92 2.83 35.45
C ASP A 405 -10.21 4.19 35.28
N TYR A 406 -10.23 4.74 34.07
CA TYR A 406 -9.73 6.09 33.80
C TYR A 406 -10.72 7.18 34.23
N TYR A 407 -12.01 6.95 33.98
CA TYR A 407 -13.06 7.89 34.31
C TYR A 407 -13.66 7.64 35.71
N ASN A 408 -13.73 6.40 36.13
CA ASN A 408 -14.37 5.94 37.38
C ASN A 408 -13.34 5.20 38.24
N PRO A 409 -12.65 5.89 39.17
CA PRO A 409 -11.66 5.25 40.05
C PRO A 409 -12.22 4.13 40.95
N GLY A 410 -13.53 4.11 41.17
CA GLY A 410 -14.24 3.10 41.97
C GLY A 410 -14.90 2.00 41.12
N THR A 411 -14.47 1.79 39.89
CA THR A 411 -15.03 0.74 39.01
C THR A 411 -14.85 -0.66 39.59
N GLU A 412 -15.81 -1.54 39.33
CA GLU A 412 -15.74 -2.97 39.73
C GLU A 412 -14.70 -3.76 38.88
N THR A 413 -14.25 -3.19 37.79
CA THR A 413 -13.32 -3.84 36.86
C THR A 413 -12.04 -3.03 36.65
N PRO A 414 -11.20 -2.84 37.69
CA PRO A 414 -9.96 -2.08 37.55
C PRO A 414 -8.98 -2.78 36.62
N GLY A 415 -8.32 -2.01 35.75
CA GLY A 415 -7.35 -2.53 34.76
C GLY A 415 -7.98 -3.21 33.54
N VAL A 416 -9.31 -3.28 33.47
CA VAL A 416 -9.96 -3.79 32.23
C VAL A 416 -10.02 -2.70 31.18
N ALA A 417 -9.57 -3.05 29.99
CA ALA A 417 -9.66 -2.23 28.78
C ALA A 417 -10.62 -2.91 27.78
N GLU A 418 -11.66 -2.19 27.41
CA GLU A 418 -12.65 -2.65 26.44
C GLU A 418 -12.20 -2.27 25.03
N VAL A 419 -12.05 -3.24 24.13
CA VAL A 419 -11.87 -3.04 22.70
C VAL A 419 -13.17 -3.39 22.01
N ASN A 420 -13.90 -2.37 21.57
CA ASN A 420 -15.16 -2.57 20.87
C ASN A 420 -14.94 -2.54 19.36
N ILE A 421 -15.13 -3.67 18.70
CA ILE A 421 -15.04 -3.82 17.24
C ILE A 421 -16.38 -3.36 16.65
N VAL A 422 -16.43 -2.10 16.22
CA VAL A 422 -17.66 -1.44 15.74
C VAL A 422 -17.88 -1.61 14.23
N LYS A 423 -16.82 -1.95 13.51
CA LYS A 423 -16.87 -2.31 12.08
C LYS A 423 -15.89 -3.44 11.80
N ASN A 424 -16.34 -4.45 11.06
CA ASN A 424 -15.52 -5.53 10.53
C ASN A 424 -16.12 -6.03 9.21
N ARG A 425 -15.47 -5.73 8.08
CA ARG A 425 -15.97 -6.11 6.75
C ARG A 425 -15.89 -7.61 6.50
N SER A 426 -14.95 -8.29 7.14
CA SER A 426 -14.64 -9.71 6.88
C SER A 426 -15.06 -10.62 8.03
N GLY A 427 -15.69 -10.08 9.10
CA GLY A 427 -16.01 -10.86 10.29
C GLY A 427 -17.12 -10.22 11.13
N GLN A 428 -17.20 -10.66 12.38
CA GLN A 428 -18.20 -10.20 13.32
C GLN A 428 -17.76 -8.92 14.04
N THR A 429 -18.72 -8.09 14.44
CA THR A 429 -18.52 -7.02 15.40
C THR A 429 -18.72 -7.57 16.82
N GLY A 430 -18.11 -6.94 17.80
CA GLY A 430 -18.23 -7.40 19.18
C GLY A 430 -17.34 -6.62 20.12
N LYS A 431 -17.33 -7.04 21.38
CA LYS A 431 -16.55 -6.45 22.46
C LYS A 431 -15.55 -7.47 22.99
N VAL A 432 -14.31 -7.04 23.09
CA VAL A 432 -13.20 -7.79 23.68
C VAL A 432 -12.70 -7.06 24.90
N ASP A 433 -12.52 -7.78 26.00
CA ASP A 433 -11.94 -7.25 27.23
C ASP A 433 -10.47 -7.68 27.29
N LEU A 434 -9.56 -6.73 27.48
CA LEU A 434 -8.13 -6.95 27.71
C LEU A 434 -7.75 -6.44 29.10
N PHE A 435 -6.70 -7.01 29.69
CA PHE A 435 -6.13 -6.47 30.91
C PHE A 435 -5.03 -5.47 30.58
N PHE A 436 -5.10 -4.27 31.16
CA PHE A 436 -4.10 -3.22 31.04
C PHE A 436 -3.36 -2.97 32.35
N SER A 437 -2.09 -3.31 32.37
CA SER A 437 -1.19 -2.95 33.46
C SER A 437 -0.65 -1.54 33.28
N LYS A 438 -1.13 -0.59 34.09
CA LYS A 438 -0.67 0.80 34.07
C LYS A 438 0.83 0.94 34.37
N GLU A 439 1.35 0.09 35.26
CA GLU A 439 2.73 0.12 35.73
C GLU A 439 3.71 -0.18 34.61
N PHE A 440 3.40 -1.17 33.78
CA PHE A 440 4.25 -1.63 32.69
C PHE A 440 3.79 -1.14 31.31
N THR A 441 2.69 -0.39 31.26
CA THR A 441 2.06 0.10 30.02
C THR A 441 1.80 -1.05 29.03
N GLN A 442 1.36 -2.19 29.57
CA GLN A 442 1.21 -3.45 28.84
C GLN A 442 -0.22 -3.96 28.85
N PHE A 443 -0.67 -4.39 27.67
CA PHE A 443 -1.90 -5.16 27.52
C PHE A 443 -1.60 -6.66 27.55
N SER A 444 -2.55 -7.45 28.07
CA SER A 444 -2.54 -8.91 28.05
C SER A 444 -3.97 -9.44 27.87
N ASN A 445 -4.09 -10.71 27.54
CA ASN A 445 -5.38 -11.37 27.48
C ASN A 445 -6.06 -11.31 28.85
N TYR A 446 -7.35 -11.04 28.85
CA TYR A 446 -8.16 -11.02 30.06
C TYR A 446 -8.72 -12.41 30.33
N ALA A 447 -8.19 -13.08 31.36
CA ALA A 447 -8.76 -14.34 31.82
C ALA A 447 -10.06 -14.03 32.56
N LYS A 448 -11.22 -14.31 31.97
CA LYS A 448 -12.47 -14.36 32.71
C LYS A 448 -12.31 -15.45 33.76
N GLN A 449 -12.37 -15.09 35.04
CA GLN A 449 -12.60 -16.10 36.07
C GLN A 449 -13.99 -16.69 35.81
N ASP A 450 -14.00 -17.96 35.40
CA ASP A 450 -15.25 -18.72 35.37
C ASP A 450 -15.89 -18.63 36.75
N GLN A 451 -16.95 -17.84 36.86
CA GLN A 451 -17.80 -17.91 38.01
C GLN A 451 -18.50 -19.28 37.98
N GLN A 452 -17.97 -20.22 38.75
CA GLN A 452 -18.63 -21.45 39.09
C GLN A 452 -19.87 -21.18 39.91
#